data_38daf39cc7710e1080f0828cbd439033
#
_entry.id   38daf39cc7710e1080f0828cbd439033
#
_cell.length_a   1.000
_cell.length_b   1.000
_cell.length_c   1.000
_cell.angle_alpha   90.00
_cell.angle_beta   90.00
_cell.angle_gamma   90.00
#
_symmetry.space_group_name_H-M   'P 1'
#
loop_
_entity.id
_entity.type
_entity.pdbx_description
1 polymer ?
#
loop_
_entity_poly.entity_id
_entity_poly.type
_entity_poly.pdbx_seq_one_letter_code
_entity_poly.pdbx_strand_id
1 'polypeptide(L)'
;MKRLLYLLAILLAPIHVSAQMLFSENMTMSIDSTKTLQGTISPSLNFQTEKENVFTFRNSANINLLIKRSRVINLINKFEFSTYGKKVTLSGGYIHAEFRYLLDHAFEVYPFAESQWAASRGMAFKFSTGLQSRYRLVNSSTTLMFATLGLFYEYEEWERPMPAPNGPKYAYSHRIKSHLSLSMRNKIGEHWELTTTAIHQATPDTYLKKARFGGAVDLKYNITPSIGIRGAYRLIYDTDPIVDIRKDYNVVDAGLDISF
;
A
#
# COMPACT_ATOMS: atom_id res chain seq x y z
N MET A 1 2.54 -34.82 -0.44
CA MET A 1 1.49 -34.32 -1.33
C MET A 1 0.29 -33.70 -0.58
N LYS A 2 -0.38 -34.36 0.38
CA LYS A 2 -1.54 -33.79 1.11
C LYS A 2 -1.23 -32.45 1.83
N ARG A 3 -0.07 -32.30 2.45
CA ARG A 3 0.32 -31.03 3.13
C ARG A 3 0.56 -29.86 2.16
N LEU A 4 0.99 -30.12 0.93
CA LEU A 4 1.17 -29.11 -0.12
C LEU A 4 -0.19 -28.63 -0.65
N LEU A 5 -1.19 -29.53 -0.74
CA LEU A 5 -2.57 -29.20 -1.12
C LEU A 5 -3.27 -28.31 -0.09
N TYR A 6 -3.03 -28.51 1.21
CA TYR A 6 -3.56 -27.63 2.26
C TYR A 6 -2.93 -26.23 2.23
N LEU A 7 -1.64 -26.12 1.95
CA LEU A 7 -0.97 -24.83 1.73
C LEU A 7 -1.51 -24.10 0.48
N LEU A 8 -1.77 -24.84 -0.59
CA LEU A 8 -2.37 -24.28 -1.82
C LEU A 8 -3.84 -23.86 -1.62
N ALA A 9 -4.61 -24.61 -0.83
CA ALA A 9 -6.00 -24.29 -0.51
C ALA A 9 -6.13 -23.04 0.38
N ILE A 10 -5.17 -22.77 1.27
CA ILE A 10 -5.11 -21.54 2.08
C ILE A 10 -4.80 -20.32 1.20
N LEU A 11 -4.03 -20.49 0.12
CA LEU A 11 -3.72 -19.45 -0.86
C LEU A 11 -4.91 -19.08 -1.78
N LEU A 12 -5.95 -19.92 -1.85
CA LEU A 12 -7.13 -19.74 -2.73
C LEU A 12 -8.37 -19.19 -1.98
N ALA A 13 -8.26 -18.84 -0.71
CA ALA A 13 -9.37 -18.21 0.02
C ALA A 13 -9.71 -16.85 -0.63
N PRO A 14 -11.01 -16.53 -0.84
CA PRO A 14 -11.39 -15.24 -1.42
C PRO A 14 -11.01 -14.10 -0.47
N ILE A 15 -10.03 -13.30 -0.88
CA ILE A 15 -9.47 -12.23 -0.09
C ILE A 15 -10.13 -10.93 -0.52
N HIS A 16 -10.89 -10.32 0.39
CA HIS A 16 -11.49 -9.02 0.19
C HIS A 16 -10.41 -7.95 0.34
N VAL A 17 -10.09 -7.25 -0.73
CA VAL A 17 -9.06 -6.20 -0.74
C VAL A 17 -9.69 -4.86 -0.44
N SER A 18 -9.16 -4.16 0.56
CA SER A 18 -9.52 -2.77 0.84
C SER A 18 -8.28 -2.01 1.31
N ALA A 19 -8.13 -0.77 0.89
CA ALA A 19 -6.99 0.06 1.25
C ALA A 19 -7.35 1.02 2.38
N GLN A 20 -6.71 0.90 3.54
CA GLN A 20 -6.87 1.81 4.67
C GLN A 20 -5.54 2.47 5.08
N MET A 21 -4.42 1.85 4.71
CA MET A 21 -3.08 2.34 4.92
C MET A 21 -2.23 1.98 3.71
N LEU A 22 -1.46 2.94 3.20
CA LEU A 22 -0.53 2.70 2.11
C LEU A 22 0.83 2.30 2.68
N PHE A 23 1.42 1.26 2.10
CA PHE A 23 2.80 0.84 2.35
C PHE A 23 3.70 1.37 1.21
N SER A 24 3.74 2.69 1.03
CA SER A 24 4.54 3.35 -0.01
C SER A 24 6.02 3.04 0.14
N GLU A 25 6.50 2.86 1.36
CA GLU A 25 7.88 2.52 1.67
C GLU A 25 8.35 1.26 0.94
N ASN A 26 7.50 0.22 0.85
CA ASN A 26 7.85 -1.02 0.15
C ASN A 26 8.08 -0.81 -1.35
N MET A 27 7.42 0.18 -1.93
CA MET A 27 7.49 0.46 -3.37
C MET A 27 8.62 1.43 -3.73
N THR A 28 9.13 2.19 -2.77
CA THR A 28 10.04 3.32 -3.02
C THR A 28 11.45 3.14 -2.47
N MET A 29 11.77 1.96 -1.93
CA MET A 29 13.07 1.69 -1.28
C MET A 29 14.27 1.76 -2.21
N SER A 30 14.10 1.47 -3.50
CA SER A 30 15.20 1.35 -4.44
C SER A 30 14.97 2.25 -5.65
N ILE A 31 15.85 3.22 -5.82
CA ILE A 31 15.90 4.08 -6.99
C ILE A 31 17.30 3.99 -7.59
N ASP A 32 17.36 3.67 -8.87
CA ASP A 32 18.60 3.66 -9.65
C ASP A 32 18.94 5.10 -10.06
N SER A 33 20.02 5.64 -9.52
CA SER A 33 20.46 7.02 -9.79
C SER A 33 20.98 7.22 -11.22
N THR A 34 21.14 6.17 -11.99
CA THR A 34 21.58 6.24 -13.40
C THR A 34 20.42 6.43 -14.38
N LYS A 35 19.19 6.10 -13.97
CA LYS A 35 17.98 6.20 -14.79
C LYS A 35 17.16 7.44 -14.44
N THR A 36 16.82 8.25 -15.45
CA THR A 36 15.96 9.42 -15.26
C THR A 36 14.51 9.03 -14.99
N LEU A 37 14.00 8.02 -15.69
CA LEU A 37 12.67 7.46 -15.52
C LEU A 37 12.79 5.97 -15.23
N GLN A 38 12.13 5.53 -14.19
CA GLN A 38 12.08 4.11 -13.83
C GLN A 38 10.77 3.79 -13.13
N GLY A 39 10.32 2.56 -13.23
CA GLY A 39 9.07 2.19 -12.62
C GLY A 39 8.78 0.71 -12.68
N THR A 40 7.66 0.36 -12.06
CA THR A 40 7.09 -0.99 -12.07
C THR A 40 5.61 -0.87 -12.31
N ILE A 41 5.07 -1.73 -13.16
CA ILE A 41 3.64 -1.85 -13.43
C ILE A 41 3.27 -3.32 -13.25
N SER A 42 2.20 -3.57 -12.50
CA SER A 42 1.71 -4.92 -12.18
C SER A 42 0.21 -5.02 -12.49
N PRO A 43 -0.16 -5.24 -13.76
CA PRO A 43 -1.56 -5.46 -14.15
C PRO A 43 -1.99 -6.89 -13.85
N SER A 44 -3.28 -7.05 -13.51
CA SER A 44 -3.92 -8.36 -13.33
C SER A 44 -5.35 -8.29 -13.86
N LEU A 45 -5.74 -9.29 -14.63
CA LEU A 45 -7.08 -9.48 -15.18
C LEU A 45 -7.58 -10.86 -14.75
N ASN A 46 -8.82 -10.91 -14.29
CA ASN A 46 -9.53 -12.16 -14.02
C ASN A 46 -10.92 -12.08 -14.65
N PHE A 47 -11.28 -13.10 -15.41
CA PHE A 47 -12.62 -13.27 -15.96
C PHE A 47 -13.12 -14.66 -15.61
N GLN A 48 -14.31 -14.74 -15.03
CA GLN A 48 -14.97 -15.98 -14.64
C GLN A 48 -16.40 -15.98 -15.16
N THR A 49 -16.84 -17.12 -15.64
CA THR A 49 -18.24 -17.35 -16.04
C THR A 49 -18.90 -18.21 -14.97
N GLU A 50 -19.83 -17.61 -14.25
CA GLU A 50 -20.67 -18.29 -13.24
C GLU A 50 -22.14 -18.14 -13.62
N LYS A 51 -23.04 -17.90 -12.67
CA LYS A 51 -24.44 -17.53 -12.95
C LYS A 51 -24.51 -16.21 -13.73
N GLU A 52 -23.62 -15.29 -13.40
CA GLU A 52 -23.34 -14.05 -14.12
C GLU A 52 -21.83 -13.98 -14.39
N ASN A 53 -21.42 -13.20 -15.39
CA ASN A 53 -20.01 -12.99 -15.67
C ASN A 53 -19.37 -12.13 -14.59
N VAL A 54 -18.23 -12.60 -14.05
CA VAL A 54 -17.39 -11.86 -13.11
C VAL A 54 -16.15 -11.35 -13.85
N PHE A 55 -15.98 -10.06 -13.86
CA PHE A 55 -14.78 -9.42 -14.39
C PHE A 55 -14.06 -8.69 -13.26
N THR A 56 -12.77 -8.95 -13.08
CA THR A 56 -11.92 -8.23 -12.12
C THR A 56 -10.67 -7.71 -12.81
N PHE A 57 -10.45 -6.42 -12.68
CA PHE A 57 -9.24 -5.74 -13.11
C PHE A 57 -8.53 -5.15 -11.90
N ARG A 58 -7.23 -5.42 -11.79
CA ARG A 58 -6.33 -4.80 -10.82
C ARG A 58 -5.12 -4.25 -11.54
N ASN A 59 -4.65 -3.11 -11.10
CA ASN A 59 -3.37 -2.56 -11.54
C ASN A 59 -2.68 -1.89 -10.36
N SER A 60 -1.36 -2.07 -10.28
CA SER A 60 -0.53 -1.22 -9.44
C SER A 60 0.64 -0.68 -10.28
N ALA A 61 0.98 0.57 -10.08
CA ALA A 61 2.11 1.21 -10.74
C ALA A 61 2.89 2.04 -9.74
N ASN A 62 4.20 2.03 -9.89
CA ASN A 62 5.13 2.90 -9.19
C ASN A 62 6.05 3.52 -10.23
N ILE A 63 6.04 4.83 -10.36
CA ILE A 63 6.81 5.58 -11.34
C ILE A 63 7.68 6.59 -10.60
N ASN A 64 8.98 6.59 -10.90
CA ASN A 64 9.96 7.50 -10.33
C ASN A 64 10.59 8.32 -11.44
N LEU A 65 10.53 9.65 -11.31
CA LEU A 65 11.22 10.61 -12.17
C LEU A 65 12.35 11.27 -11.39
N LEU A 66 13.59 10.99 -11.78
CA LEU A 66 14.79 11.54 -11.16
C LEU A 66 15.11 12.92 -11.76
N ILE A 67 15.23 13.95 -10.91
CA ILE A 67 15.56 15.33 -11.27
C ILE A 67 16.89 15.70 -10.64
N LYS A 68 17.88 16.04 -11.46
CA LYS A 68 19.21 16.52 -11.02
C LYS A 68 19.90 15.65 -9.96
N ARG A 69 19.75 14.31 -10.04
CA ARG A 69 20.37 13.29 -9.17
C ARG A 69 20.08 13.42 -7.66
N SER A 70 19.40 14.46 -7.21
CA SER A 70 19.14 14.71 -5.78
C SER A 70 17.66 14.87 -5.45
N ARG A 71 16.78 14.78 -6.44
CA ARG A 71 15.34 14.97 -6.27
C ARG A 71 14.59 13.91 -7.07
N VAL A 72 13.56 13.34 -6.48
CA VAL A 72 12.71 12.35 -7.15
C VAL A 72 11.26 12.75 -6.98
N ILE A 73 10.53 12.78 -8.09
CA ILE A 73 9.07 12.73 -8.06
C ILE A 73 8.68 11.27 -8.14
N ASN A 74 7.96 10.80 -7.16
CA ASN A 74 7.41 9.45 -7.13
C ASN A 74 5.90 9.51 -7.20
N LEU A 75 5.32 8.70 -8.08
CA LEU A 75 3.88 8.51 -8.22
C LEU A 75 3.56 7.03 -8.07
N ILE A 76 2.75 6.72 -7.08
CA ILE A 76 2.26 5.35 -6.83
C ILE A 76 0.75 5.36 -7.04
N ASN A 77 0.27 4.35 -7.75
CA ASN A 77 -1.15 4.15 -7.98
C ASN A 77 -1.49 2.68 -7.77
N LYS A 78 -2.64 2.43 -7.16
CA LYS A 78 -3.30 1.11 -7.16
C LYS A 78 -4.76 1.33 -7.49
N PHE A 79 -5.28 0.48 -8.36
CA PHE A 79 -6.68 0.48 -8.76
C PHE A 79 -7.21 -0.94 -8.79
N GLU A 80 -8.41 -1.13 -8.26
CA GLU A 80 -9.12 -2.40 -8.28
C GLU A 80 -10.59 -2.18 -8.61
N PHE A 81 -11.09 -2.96 -9.57
CA PHE A 81 -12.45 -2.89 -10.04
C PHE A 81 -12.97 -4.31 -10.32
N SER A 82 -14.15 -4.65 -9.83
CA SER A 82 -14.80 -5.94 -10.13
C SER A 82 -16.28 -5.76 -10.37
N THR A 83 -16.83 -6.57 -11.27
CA THR A 83 -18.27 -6.62 -11.57
C THR A 83 -18.80 -8.04 -11.45
N TYR A 84 -20.09 -8.16 -11.14
CA TYR A 84 -20.90 -9.35 -11.25
C TYR A 84 -22.08 -9.02 -12.18
N GLY A 85 -22.06 -9.52 -13.40
CA GLY A 85 -22.93 -9.06 -14.47
C GLY A 85 -22.79 -7.56 -14.71
N LYS A 86 -23.88 -6.82 -14.58
CA LYS A 86 -23.90 -5.35 -14.72
C LYS A 86 -23.63 -4.58 -13.43
N LYS A 87 -23.48 -5.27 -12.29
CA LYS A 87 -23.33 -4.65 -10.98
C LYS A 87 -21.85 -4.57 -10.59
N VAL A 88 -21.39 -3.38 -10.17
CA VAL A 88 -20.07 -3.21 -9.56
C VAL A 88 -20.11 -3.82 -8.16
N THR A 89 -19.21 -4.76 -7.88
CA THR A 89 -19.12 -5.47 -6.60
C THR A 89 -17.92 -5.02 -5.77
N LEU A 90 -16.88 -4.56 -6.44
CA LEU A 90 -15.66 -4.08 -5.82
C LEU A 90 -15.17 -2.86 -6.58
N SER A 91 -14.87 -1.80 -5.86
CA SER A 91 -14.15 -0.63 -6.37
C SER A 91 -13.29 -0.07 -5.25
N GLY A 92 -12.01 0.07 -5.52
CA GLY A 92 -11.07 0.60 -4.56
C GLY A 92 -9.76 1.03 -5.23
N GLY A 93 -9.04 1.88 -4.55
CA GLY A 93 -7.73 2.29 -5.03
C GLY A 93 -7.13 3.44 -4.25
N TYR A 94 -5.94 3.83 -4.67
CA TYR A 94 -5.27 5.02 -4.19
C TYR A 94 -4.34 5.61 -5.24
N ILE A 95 -4.07 6.89 -5.08
CA ILE A 95 -3.02 7.63 -5.78
C ILE A 95 -2.19 8.31 -4.70
N HIS A 96 -0.88 8.10 -4.72
CA HIS A 96 0.08 8.71 -3.81
C HIS A 96 1.18 9.38 -4.62
N ALA A 97 1.45 10.64 -4.31
CA ALA A 97 2.51 11.43 -4.92
C ALA A 97 3.44 11.97 -3.83
N GLU A 98 4.73 11.87 -4.05
CA GLU A 98 5.75 12.42 -3.14
C GLU A 98 6.88 13.08 -3.92
N PHE A 99 7.48 14.07 -3.31
CA PHE A 99 8.65 14.76 -3.84
C PHE A 99 9.80 14.63 -2.85
N ARG A 100 10.81 13.83 -3.19
CA ARG A 100 11.95 13.52 -2.32
C ARG A 100 13.13 14.42 -2.58
N TYR A 101 13.70 14.92 -1.52
CA TYR A 101 14.95 15.68 -1.50
C TYR A 101 16.05 14.84 -0.85
N LEU A 102 17.29 15.07 -1.26
CA LEU A 102 18.51 14.49 -0.67
C LEU A 102 18.61 12.97 -0.87
N LEU A 103 18.21 12.48 -2.05
CA LEU A 103 18.18 11.04 -2.37
C LEU A 103 19.50 10.31 -2.10
N ASP A 104 20.64 10.98 -2.34
CA ASP A 104 21.98 10.39 -2.16
C ASP A 104 22.53 10.55 -0.74
N HIS A 105 21.80 11.18 0.16
CA HIS A 105 22.18 11.39 1.56
C HIS A 105 21.52 10.34 2.47
N ALA A 106 22.09 10.17 3.67
CA ALA A 106 21.52 9.29 4.68
C ALA A 106 20.13 9.76 5.17
N PHE A 107 19.84 11.05 4.99
CA PHE A 107 18.61 11.69 5.42
C PHE A 107 17.86 12.27 4.22
N GLU A 108 16.59 11.92 4.10
CA GLU A 108 15.68 12.38 3.05
C GLU A 108 14.47 13.06 3.67
N VAL A 109 13.97 14.11 3.03
CA VAL A 109 12.72 14.79 3.40
C VAL A 109 11.80 14.80 2.19
N TYR A 110 10.53 14.48 2.40
CA TYR A 110 9.56 14.46 1.32
C TYR A 110 8.16 14.90 1.76
N PRO A 111 7.64 15.98 1.19
CA PRO A 111 6.21 16.24 1.18
C PRO A 111 5.49 15.20 0.34
N PHE A 112 4.28 14.84 0.76
CA PHE A 112 3.43 13.91 0.03
C PHE A 112 1.97 14.33 0.03
N ALA A 113 1.22 13.83 -0.93
CA ALA A 113 -0.23 13.86 -0.97
C ALA A 113 -0.77 12.50 -1.43
N GLU A 114 -1.85 12.06 -0.82
CA GLU A 114 -2.46 10.75 -1.07
C GLU A 114 -3.97 10.88 -1.08
N SER A 115 -4.59 10.18 -2.03
CA SER A 115 -6.04 10.03 -2.11
C SER A 115 -6.39 8.54 -2.20
N GLN A 116 -7.38 8.08 -1.44
CA GLN A 116 -7.83 6.70 -1.39
C GLN A 116 -9.35 6.59 -1.40
N TRP A 117 -9.85 5.46 -1.89
CA TRP A 117 -11.26 5.05 -1.77
C TRP A 117 -11.35 3.54 -1.66
N ALA A 118 -12.36 3.02 -0.97
CA ALA A 118 -12.57 1.59 -0.80
C ALA A 118 -14.06 1.33 -0.53
N ALA A 119 -14.86 1.38 -1.59
CA ALA A 119 -16.33 1.29 -1.51
C ALA A 119 -16.81 -0.02 -0.85
N SER A 120 -16.10 -1.14 -1.06
CA SER A 120 -16.41 -2.43 -0.42
C SER A 120 -16.30 -2.43 1.12
N ARG A 121 -15.61 -1.44 1.69
CA ARG A 121 -15.49 -1.22 3.15
C ARG A 121 -16.34 -0.07 3.66
N GLY A 122 -17.03 0.63 2.77
CA GLY A 122 -17.73 1.86 3.10
C GLY A 122 -16.83 3.10 3.20
N MET A 123 -15.53 3.02 2.84
CA MET A 123 -14.69 4.21 2.72
C MET A 123 -14.98 4.91 1.40
N ALA A 124 -15.76 5.99 1.44
CA ALA A 124 -16.11 6.77 0.27
C ALA A 124 -14.89 7.55 -0.23
N PHE A 125 -14.15 8.17 0.68
CA PHE A 125 -12.98 8.97 0.33
C PHE A 125 -12.05 9.13 1.54
N LYS A 126 -10.75 9.15 1.26
CA LYS A 126 -9.70 9.53 2.20
C LYS A 126 -8.67 10.39 1.48
N PHE A 127 -8.27 11.47 2.12
CA PHE A 127 -7.18 12.34 1.66
C PHE A 127 -6.17 12.52 2.78
N SER A 128 -4.89 12.38 2.45
CA SER A 128 -3.80 12.62 3.40
C SER A 128 -2.72 13.47 2.74
N THR A 129 -2.18 14.43 3.47
CA THR A 129 -1.05 15.24 3.01
C THR A 129 -0.17 15.61 4.19
N GLY A 130 1.14 15.66 3.97
CA GLY A 130 2.07 15.94 5.05
C GLY A 130 3.52 15.99 4.63
N LEU A 131 4.37 15.98 5.64
CA LEU A 131 5.82 15.98 5.50
C LEU A 131 6.38 14.77 6.26
N GLN A 132 7.24 14.03 5.60
CA GLN A 132 7.96 12.90 6.19
C GLN A 132 9.47 13.10 6.03
N SER A 133 10.21 12.56 6.96
CA SER A 133 11.66 12.42 6.91
C SER A 133 12.05 10.98 7.05
N ARG A 134 13.03 10.54 6.26
CA ARG A 134 13.52 9.18 6.25
C ARG A 134 15.02 9.16 6.48
N TYR A 135 15.44 8.34 7.44
CA TYR A 135 16.84 8.12 7.76
C TYR A 135 17.25 6.71 7.38
N ARG A 136 18.37 6.61 6.65
CA ARG A 136 18.95 5.35 6.20
C ARG A 136 19.78 4.75 7.32
N LEU A 137 19.27 3.67 7.94
CA LEU A 137 19.92 2.97 9.05
C LEU A 137 20.99 2.01 8.56
N VAL A 138 20.71 1.28 7.46
CA VAL A 138 21.63 0.32 6.85
C VAL A 138 21.66 0.55 5.35
N ASN A 139 22.87 0.54 4.79
CA ASN A 139 23.10 0.65 3.35
C ASN A 139 24.25 -0.30 2.96
N SER A 140 23.90 -1.53 2.64
CA SER A 140 24.85 -2.54 2.13
C SER A 140 24.42 -3.01 0.73
N SER A 141 25.24 -3.80 0.08
CA SER A 141 24.93 -4.39 -1.23
C SER A 141 23.69 -5.30 -1.20
N THR A 142 23.41 -5.91 -0.06
CA THR A 142 22.30 -6.86 0.11
C THR A 142 21.15 -6.30 0.93
N THR A 143 21.41 -5.34 1.83
CA THR A 143 20.42 -4.85 2.80
C THR A 143 20.32 -3.33 2.77
N LEU A 144 19.10 -2.84 2.60
CA LEU A 144 18.72 -1.45 2.84
C LEU A 144 17.70 -1.39 3.97
N MET A 145 17.89 -0.48 4.93
CA MET A 145 16.98 -0.29 6.05
C MET A 145 16.76 1.20 6.31
N PHE A 146 15.52 1.60 6.50
CA PHE A 146 15.11 2.97 6.74
C PHE A 146 14.18 3.06 7.95
N ALA A 147 14.35 4.12 8.72
CA ALA A 147 13.35 4.63 9.65
C ALA A 147 12.71 5.89 9.09
N THR A 148 11.40 6.00 9.14
CA THR A 148 10.65 7.18 8.68
C THR A 148 9.88 7.78 9.84
N LEU A 149 9.91 9.09 9.95
CA LEU A 149 9.13 9.88 10.89
C LEU A 149 8.43 11.02 10.14
N GLY A 150 7.16 11.29 10.45
CA GLY A 150 6.43 12.37 9.80
C GLY A 150 5.19 12.81 10.55
N LEU A 151 4.63 13.91 10.06
CA LEU A 151 3.33 14.42 10.45
C LEU A 151 2.49 14.65 9.20
N PHE A 152 1.21 14.32 9.28
CA PHE A 152 0.29 14.51 8.17
C PHE A 152 -1.12 14.84 8.65
N TYR A 153 -1.81 15.59 7.84
CA TYR A 153 -3.25 15.80 7.95
C TYR A 153 -3.97 14.69 7.22
N GLU A 154 -5.02 14.12 7.82
CA GLU A 154 -5.87 13.08 7.25
C GLU A 154 -7.34 13.51 7.34
N TYR A 155 -8.03 13.47 6.20
CA TYR A 155 -9.46 13.56 6.06
C TYR A 155 -10.01 12.21 5.63
N GLU A 156 -11.07 11.74 6.29
CA GLU A 156 -11.74 10.48 5.93
C GLU A 156 -13.26 10.68 5.92
N GLU A 157 -13.90 10.09 4.89
CA GLU A 157 -15.35 10.01 4.72
C GLU A 157 -15.76 8.54 4.61
N TRP A 158 -16.66 8.12 5.51
CA TRP A 158 -17.09 6.73 5.62
C TRP A 158 -18.60 6.61 5.58
N GLU A 159 -19.13 5.67 4.80
CA GLU A 159 -20.54 5.29 4.81
C GLU A 159 -20.82 4.48 6.08
N ARG A 160 -21.87 4.82 6.82
CA ARG A 160 -22.31 4.10 8.01
C ARG A 160 -22.96 2.78 7.62
N PRO A 161 -22.54 1.63 8.16
CA PRO A 161 -23.13 0.32 7.81
C PRO A 161 -24.63 0.24 8.10
N MET A 162 -25.08 0.89 9.17
CA MET A 162 -26.51 0.97 9.59
C MET A 162 -26.81 2.41 10.03
N PRO A 163 -27.14 3.33 9.12
CA PRO A 163 -27.55 4.66 9.52
C PRO A 163 -28.91 4.57 10.24
N ALA A 164 -29.07 5.35 11.31
CA ALA A 164 -30.38 5.49 11.97
C ALA A 164 -31.40 6.05 10.96
N PRO A 165 -32.70 5.72 11.08
CA PRO A 165 -33.75 6.36 10.29
C PRO A 165 -33.63 7.89 10.44
N ASN A 166 -33.47 8.60 9.34
CA ASN A 166 -33.19 10.05 9.29
C ASN A 166 -31.81 10.49 9.85
N GLY A 167 -30.89 9.56 10.14
CA GLY A 167 -29.54 9.88 10.56
C GLY A 167 -28.58 10.15 9.37
N PRO A 168 -27.40 10.76 9.63
CA PRO A 168 -26.43 11.02 8.58
C PRO A 168 -25.90 9.70 7.99
N LYS A 169 -25.92 9.61 6.65
CA LYS A 169 -25.43 8.46 5.91
C LYS A 169 -23.90 8.28 6.04
N TYR A 170 -23.17 9.37 6.20
CA TYR A 170 -21.72 9.40 6.27
C TYR A 170 -21.21 9.83 7.64
N ALA A 171 -20.02 9.35 7.99
CA ALA A 171 -19.21 9.81 9.10
C ALA A 171 -17.93 10.45 8.55
N TYR A 172 -17.52 11.56 9.15
CA TYR A 172 -16.35 12.33 8.73
C TYR A 172 -15.32 12.40 9.85
N SER A 173 -14.05 12.44 9.49
CA SER A 173 -12.94 12.63 10.42
C SER A 173 -11.89 13.55 9.84
N HIS A 174 -11.38 14.46 10.68
CA HIS A 174 -10.26 15.36 10.36
C HIS A 174 -9.23 15.19 11.47
N ARG A 175 -8.03 14.72 11.17
CA ARG A 175 -7.01 14.45 12.19
C ARG A 175 -5.63 14.83 11.69
N ILE A 176 -4.81 15.38 12.60
CA ILE A 176 -3.36 15.44 12.39
C ILE A 176 -2.78 14.19 13.05
N LYS A 177 -2.02 13.41 12.30
CA LYS A 177 -1.42 12.16 12.76
C LYS A 177 0.10 12.20 12.61
N SER A 178 0.78 11.53 13.52
CA SER A 178 2.17 11.15 13.36
C SER A 178 2.28 9.87 12.54
N HIS A 179 3.38 9.72 11.83
CA HIS A 179 3.78 8.52 11.11
C HIS A 179 5.15 8.10 11.61
N LEU A 180 5.27 6.85 12.02
CA LEU A 180 6.53 6.19 12.30
C LEU A 180 6.57 4.89 11.53
N SER A 181 7.64 4.64 10.77
CA SER A 181 7.82 3.37 10.09
C SER A 181 9.25 2.87 10.15
N LEU A 182 9.39 1.55 10.05
CA LEU A 182 10.65 0.86 9.86
C LEU A 182 10.50 -0.05 8.65
N SER A 183 11.36 0.15 7.64
CA SER A 183 11.31 -0.59 6.39
C SER A 183 12.67 -1.19 6.08
N MET A 184 12.66 -2.45 5.63
CA MET A 184 13.87 -3.18 5.29
C MET A 184 13.68 -3.94 3.99
N ARG A 185 14.70 -3.89 3.13
CA ARG A 185 14.80 -4.70 1.92
C ARG A 185 16.07 -5.53 1.97
N ASN A 186 15.93 -6.83 1.75
CA ASN A 186 17.01 -7.78 1.67
C ASN A 186 17.04 -8.48 0.30
N LYS A 187 18.19 -8.48 -0.35
CA LYS A 187 18.47 -9.37 -1.49
C LYS A 187 19.01 -10.69 -0.96
N ILE A 188 18.38 -11.79 -1.34
CA ILE A 188 18.72 -13.15 -0.92
C ILE A 188 19.18 -13.93 -2.14
N GLY A 189 20.49 -14.09 -2.28
CA GLY A 189 21.10 -14.61 -3.51
C GLY A 189 20.90 -13.66 -4.69
N GLU A 190 20.80 -14.21 -5.90
CA GLU A 190 20.74 -13.43 -7.15
C GLU A 190 19.29 -13.06 -7.56
N HIS A 191 18.32 -13.87 -7.14
CA HIS A 191 16.96 -13.79 -7.67
C HIS A 191 15.92 -13.31 -6.67
N TRP A 192 16.11 -13.53 -5.37
CA TRP A 192 15.11 -13.23 -4.36
C TRP A 192 15.32 -11.87 -3.73
N GLU A 193 14.21 -11.18 -3.52
CA GLU A 193 14.16 -9.94 -2.77
C GLU A 193 13.00 -9.99 -1.76
N LEU A 194 13.32 -9.75 -0.49
CA LEU A 194 12.37 -9.66 0.61
C LEU A 194 12.30 -8.21 1.08
N THR A 195 11.11 -7.62 1.07
CA THR A 195 10.83 -6.31 1.65
C THR A 195 9.86 -6.45 2.81
N THR A 196 10.17 -5.83 3.94
CA THR A 196 9.32 -5.80 5.13
C THR A 196 9.14 -4.37 5.60
N THR A 197 7.95 -4.04 6.08
CA THR A 197 7.65 -2.72 6.67
C THR A 197 6.73 -2.88 7.87
N ALA A 198 7.02 -2.14 8.93
CA ALA A 198 6.14 -1.92 10.06
C ALA A 198 5.82 -0.44 10.17
N ILE A 199 4.54 -0.10 10.39
CA ILE A 199 4.05 1.29 10.45
C ILE A 199 3.22 1.48 11.71
N HIS A 200 3.37 2.65 12.33
CA HIS A 200 2.52 3.17 13.38
C HIS A 200 2.06 4.58 13.00
N GLN A 201 0.75 4.80 13.05
CA GLN A 201 0.13 6.11 12.83
C GLN A 201 -0.82 6.40 13.98
N ALA A 202 -0.74 7.59 14.56
CA ALA A 202 -1.61 8.00 15.67
C ALA A 202 -1.72 9.51 15.75
N THR A 203 -2.82 9.98 16.38
CA THR A 203 -2.90 11.38 16.81
C THR A 203 -1.94 11.58 17.99
N PRO A 204 -1.19 12.71 18.05
CA PRO A 204 -0.16 12.92 19.07
C PRO A 204 -0.67 12.86 20.52
N ASP A 205 -1.95 13.19 20.74
CA ASP A 205 -2.60 13.19 22.07
C ASP A 205 -3.05 11.81 22.55
N THR A 206 -3.19 10.83 21.65
CA THR A 206 -3.76 9.50 21.97
C THR A 206 -2.92 8.34 21.43
N TYR A 207 -1.62 8.49 21.47
CA TYR A 207 -0.58 7.73 20.76
C TYR A 207 -0.76 6.21 20.71
N LEU A 208 -1.28 5.57 21.76
CA LEU A 208 -1.53 4.11 21.79
C LEU A 208 -3.01 3.74 21.77
N LYS A 209 -3.91 4.65 22.17
CA LYS A 209 -5.35 4.35 22.30
C LYS A 209 -6.10 4.49 20.99
N LYS A 210 -5.68 5.43 20.13
CA LYS A 210 -6.27 5.70 18.82
C LYS A 210 -5.20 5.62 17.75
N ALA A 211 -4.64 4.42 17.62
CA ALA A 211 -3.52 4.15 16.76
C ALA A 211 -3.92 3.19 15.62
N ARG A 212 -3.24 3.34 14.50
CA ARG A 212 -3.29 2.41 13.38
C ARG A 212 -1.91 1.79 13.23
N PHE A 213 -1.86 0.47 13.31
CA PHE A 213 -0.65 -0.34 13.11
C PHE A 213 -0.71 -1.00 11.75
N GLY A 214 0.41 -1.04 11.06
CA GLY A 214 0.53 -1.71 9.77
C GLY A 214 1.76 -2.60 9.71
N GLY A 215 1.62 -3.73 9.03
CA GLY A 215 2.73 -4.62 8.70
C GLY A 215 2.62 -5.07 7.26
N ALA A 216 3.73 -5.09 6.53
CA ALA A 216 3.79 -5.60 5.17
C ALA A 216 5.02 -6.47 4.97
N VAL A 217 4.85 -7.55 4.20
CA VAL A 217 5.89 -8.43 3.73
C VAL A 217 5.70 -8.65 2.24
N ASP A 218 6.69 -8.31 1.44
CA ASP A 218 6.72 -8.53 0.00
C ASP A 218 7.89 -9.45 -0.35
N LEU A 219 7.62 -10.56 -1.01
CA LEU A 219 8.62 -11.49 -1.53
C LEU A 219 8.57 -11.47 -3.05
N LYS A 220 9.68 -11.15 -3.68
CA LYS A 220 9.84 -11.10 -5.13
C LYS A 220 10.88 -12.10 -5.60
N TYR A 221 10.58 -12.83 -6.68
CA TYR A 221 11.53 -13.64 -7.42
C TYR A 221 11.77 -13.03 -8.81
N ASN A 222 12.98 -12.57 -9.09
CA ASN A 222 13.34 -11.99 -10.37
C ASN A 222 13.69 -13.11 -11.38
N ILE A 223 12.84 -13.30 -12.38
CA ILE A 223 13.08 -14.25 -13.50
C ILE A 223 14.10 -13.64 -14.44
N THR A 224 13.93 -12.34 -14.75
CA THR A 224 14.85 -11.53 -15.54
C THR A 224 15.04 -10.17 -14.84
N PRO A 225 15.96 -9.30 -15.29
CA PRO A 225 16.05 -7.94 -14.76
C PRO A 225 14.76 -7.11 -14.86
N SER A 226 13.88 -7.43 -15.82
CA SER A 226 12.63 -6.68 -16.09
C SER A 226 11.35 -7.41 -15.67
N ILE A 227 11.39 -8.72 -15.40
CA ILE A 227 10.22 -9.53 -15.11
C ILE A 227 10.45 -10.32 -13.83
N GLY A 228 9.50 -10.25 -12.91
CA GLY A 228 9.49 -11.03 -11.66
C GLY A 228 8.11 -11.53 -11.29
N ILE A 229 8.08 -12.46 -10.35
CA ILE A 229 6.88 -12.92 -9.64
C ILE A 229 6.94 -12.34 -8.23
N ARG A 230 5.82 -11.79 -7.77
CA ARG A 230 5.71 -11.17 -6.45
C ARG A 230 4.57 -11.79 -5.67
N GLY A 231 4.82 -12.07 -4.38
CA GLY A 231 3.80 -12.34 -3.37
C GLY A 231 3.89 -11.29 -2.27
N ALA A 232 2.76 -10.79 -1.80
CA ALA A 232 2.72 -9.78 -0.76
C ALA A 232 1.64 -10.10 0.28
N TYR A 233 1.97 -9.87 1.55
CA TYR A 233 1.02 -9.92 2.67
C TYR A 233 1.03 -8.57 3.38
N ARG A 234 -0.15 -8.06 3.71
CA ARG A 234 -0.33 -6.82 4.47
C ARG A 234 -1.35 -7.02 5.57
N LEU A 235 -1.02 -6.51 6.74
CA LEU A 235 -1.90 -6.46 7.90
C LEU A 235 -2.06 -5.01 8.33
N ILE A 236 -3.28 -4.58 8.60
CA ILE A 236 -3.59 -3.30 9.24
C ILE A 236 -4.50 -3.56 10.42
N TYR A 237 -4.18 -2.95 11.55
CA TYR A 237 -4.99 -2.98 12.75
C TYR A 237 -5.30 -1.54 13.19
N ASP A 238 -6.58 -1.16 13.16
CA ASP A 238 -7.07 0.16 13.61
C ASP A 238 -7.76 0.01 14.96
N THR A 239 -7.23 0.66 15.97
CA THR A 239 -7.78 0.56 17.34
C THR A 239 -9.09 1.34 17.52
N ASP A 240 -9.31 2.39 16.70
CA ASP A 240 -10.44 3.33 16.79
C ASP A 240 -11.00 3.67 15.40
N PRO A 241 -11.64 2.70 14.71
CA PRO A 241 -12.22 2.95 13.38
C PRO A 241 -13.38 3.96 13.49
N ILE A 242 -13.53 4.81 12.47
CA ILE A 242 -14.51 5.92 12.45
C ILE A 242 -15.96 5.40 12.42
N VAL A 243 -16.18 4.24 11.82
CA VAL A 243 -17.46 3.54 11.74
C VAL A 243 -17.30 2.13 12.29
N ASP A 244 -18.41 1.48 12.67
CA ASP A 244 -18.39 0.12 13.22
C ASP A 244 -18.07 -0.91 12.14
N ILE A 245 -16.77 -1.13 11.94
CA ILE A 245 -16.18 -2.13 11.04
C ILE A 245 -15.12 -2.95 11.76
N ARG A 246 -14.67 -4.05 11.14
CA ARG A 246 -13.56 -4.85 11.67
C ARG A 246 -12.31 -3.99 11.86
N LYS A 247 -11.66 -4.16 13.00
CA LYS A 247 -10.41 -3.46 13.36
C LYS A 247 -9.19 -4.01 12.63
N ASP A 248 -9.21 -5.31 12.34
CA ASP A 248 -8.15 -6.01 11.62
C ASP A 248 -8.47 -6.12 10.13
N TYR A 249 -7.45 -5.95 9.33
CA TYR A 249 -7.55 -6.01 7.89
C TYR A 249 -6.31 -6.69 7.29
N ASN A 250 -6.55 -7.77 6.54
CA ASN A 250 -5.51 -8.59 5.95
C ASN A 250 -5.65 -8.63 4.43
N VAL A 251 -4.53 -8.53 3.73
CA VAL A 251 -4.44 -8.64 2.26
C VAL A 251 -3.33 -9.59 1.89
N VAL A 252 -3.61 -10.50 0.97
CA VAL A 252 -2.61 -11.28 0.24
C VAL A 252 -2.74 -10.94 -1.23
N ASP A 253 -1.67 -10.50 -1.84
CA ASP A 253 -1.57 -10.24 -3.28
C ASP A 253 -0.52 -11.16 -3.89
N ALA A 254 -0.76 -11.65 -5.09
CA ALA A 254 0.25 -12.33 -5.91
C ALA A 254 0.11 -11.90 -7.36
N GLY A 255 1.21 -11.73 -8.06
CA GLY A 255 1.17 -11.26 -9.44
C GLY A 255 2.54 -11.20 -10.11
N LEU A 256 2.52 -10.70 -11.34
CA LEU A 256 3.72 -10.39 -12.11
C LEU A 256 4.16 -8.95 -11.84
N ASP A 257 5.47 -8.75 -11.83
CA ASP A 257 6.13 -7.46 -11.71
C ASP A 257 6.90 -7.17 -12.99
N ILE A 258 6.59 -6.05 -13.65
CA ILE A 258 7.27 -5.61 -14.86
C ILE A 258 7.99 -4.30 -14.53
N SER A 259 9.33 -4.32 -14.60
CA SER A 259 10.21 -3.18 -14.26
C SER A 259 10.89 -2.63 -15.52
N PHE A 260 11.07 -1.30 -15.62
CA PHE A 260 11.71 -0.59 -16.73
C PHE A 260 12.62 0.55 -16.25
#